data_3be9ab6ce704b5043b083831de01f033
#
_entry.id   3be9ab6ce704b5043b083831de01f033
#
_cell.length_a   1.000
_cell.length_b   1.000
_cell.length_c   1.000
_cell.angle_alpha   90.00
_cell.angle_beta   90.00
_cell.angle_gamma   90.00
#
_symmetry.space_group_name_H-M   'P 1'
#
loop_
_entity.id
_entity.type
_entity.pdbx_description
1 polymer ?
#
loop_
_entity_poly.entity_id
_entity_poly.type
_entity_poly.pdbx_seq_one_letter_code
_entity_poly.pdbx_strand_id
1 'polypeptide(L)'
;FRCIPQVHGASKDTIDYVKRVFRTEINSVTDNPNIFVGEDLIISGGNFHGQPLALALDFLGIALSELGSISERRTYQLISGLRGLPAFLVNDPGLNSGFMIPQYTAASIASQNKQLATPASIDSIVSSNGQEDHVSMGANAATKTLRIVENVERILGIELLNGSQALEFRRPLQSSEFIESFVKSY
;
A
#
# COMPACT_ATOMS: atom_id res chain seq x y z
N PHE A 1 0.65 9.88 -17.22
CA PHE A 1 1.90 10.65 -17.05
C PHE A 1 1.64 12.11 -16.63
N ARG A 2 0.59 12.74 -17.14
CA ARG A 2 0.34 14.18 -16.95
C ARG A 2 0.20 14.60 -15.49
N CYS A 3 -0.49 13.81 -14.66
CA CYS A 3 -0.80 14.13 -13.25
C CYS A 3 0.01 13.31 -12.24
N ILE A 4 1.00 12.54 -12.67
CA ILE A 4 1.81 11.67 -11.79
C ILE A 4 2.37 12.43 -10.58
N PRO A 5 2.99 13.60 -10.72
CA PRO A 5 3.56 14.29 -9.55
C PRO A 5 2.50 14.66 -8.50
N GLN A 6 1.32 15.09 -8.93
CA GLN A 6 0.22 15.46 -8.02
C GLN A 6 -0.38 14.23 -7.34
N VAL A 7 -0.64 13.16 -8.08
CA VAL A 7 -1.24 11.93 -7.53
C VAL A 7 -0.28 11.23 -6.57
N HIS A 8 0.96 11.00 -6.99
CA HIS A 8 1.95 10.38 -6.11
C HIS A 8 2.39 11.30 -4.97
N GLY A 9 2.36 12.63 -5.18
CA GLY A 9 2.59 13.62 -4.12
C GLY A 9 1.59 13.45 -2.99
N ALA A 10 0.29 13.36 -3.29
CA ALA A 10 -0.74 13.15 -2.28
C ALA A 10 -0.52 11.87 -1.44
N SER A 11 -0.11 10.76 -2.09
CA SER A 11 0.22 9.52 -1.38
C SER A 11 1.46 9.67 -0.50
N LYS A 12 2.50 10.39 -0.97
CA LYS A 12 3.70 10.69 -0.17
C LYS A 12 3.38 11.54 1.05
N ASP A 13 2.59 12.59 0.89
CA ASP A 13 2.16 13.46 1.99
C ASP A 13 1.38 12.68 3.05
N THR A 14 0.53 11.73 2.62
CA THR A 14 -0.19 10.81 3.52
C THR A 14 0.78 9.92 4.29
N ILE A 15 1.75 9.30 3.61
CA ILE A 15 2.77 8.44 4.23
C ILE A 15 3.59 9.25 5.26
N ASP A 16 3.97 10.48 4.94
CA ASP A 16 4.71 11.34 5.85
C ASP A 16 3.88 11.77 7.06
N TYR A 17 2.59 12.02 6.89
CA TYR A 17 1.67 12.24 8.01
C TYR A 17 1.63 11.03 8.95
N VAL A 18 1.38 9.85 8.39
CA VAL A 18 1.32 8.60 9.17
C VAL A 18 2.63 8.34 9.91
N LYS A 19 3.77 8.54 9.25
CA LYS A 19 5.09 8.41 9.86
C LYS A 19 5.28 9.34 11.07
N ARG A 20 4.75 10.56 11.02
CA ARG A 20 4.78 11.48 12.17
C ARG A 20 3.94 10.97 13.33
N VAL A 21 2.71 10.49 13.07
CA VAL A 21 1.85 9.91 14.10
C VAL A 21 2.55 8.73 14.78
N PHE A 22 3.06 7.79 14.00
CA PHE A 22 3.76 6.62 14.56
C PHE A 22 5.00 7.00 15.36
N ARG A 23 5.78 7.98 14.90
CA ARG A 23 6.95 8.48 15.67
C ARG A 23 6.56 9.07 17.02
N THR A 24 5.42 9.72 17.10
CA THR A 24 4.88 10.23 18.36
C THR A 24 4.47 9.06 19.26
N GLU A 25 3.67 8.14 18.75
CA GLU A 25 3.12 7.03 19.53
C GLU A 25 4.20 6.09 20.09
N ILE A 26 5.19 5.71 19.28
CA ILE A 26 6.28 4.81 19.76
C ILE A 26 7.19 5.44 20.82
N ASN A 27 7.12 6.76 21.01
CA ASN A 27 7.87 7.49 22.02
C ASN A 27 6.96 8.02 23.15
N SER A 28 5.69 7.66 23.14
CA SER A 28 4.71 8.10 24.13
C SER A 28 4.57 7.07 25.25
N VAL A 29 4.24 7.56 26.44
CA VAL A 29 3.79 6.70 27.54
C VAL A 29 2.29 6.51 27.38
N THR A 30 1.89 5.28 27.02
CA THR A 30 0.50 4.95 26.70
C THR A 30 0.02 3.82 27.61
N ASP A 31 -0.72 4.20 28.64
CA ASP A 31 -1.38 3.26 29.57
C ASP A 31 -2.33 3.98 30.53
N ASN A 32 -2.88 3.25 31.47
CA ASN A 32 -3.53 3.70 32.69
C ASN A 32 -3.26 2.72 33.85
N PRO A 33 -2.52 3.06 34.88
CA PRO A 33 -1.86 4.38 35.09
C PRO A 33 -0.58 4.57 34.27
N ASN A 34 -0.26 5.81 33.96
CA ASN A 34 1.05 6.19 33.41
C ASN A 34 2.06 6.35 34.53
N ILE A 35 3.22 5.70 34.40
CA ILE A 35 4.28 5.67 35.43
C ILE A 35 5.51 6.40 34.90
N PHE A 36 5.92 7.46 35.61
CA PHE A 36 7.09 8.30 35.28
C PHE A 36 8.15 8.07 36.37
N VAL A 37 9.03 7.10 36.13
CA VAL A 37 10.01 6.66 37.13
C VAL A 37 11.01 7.78 37.49
N GLY A 38 11.40 8.60 36.54
CA GLY A 38 12.35 9.69 36.76
C GLY A 38 11.82 10.81 37.68
N GLU A 39 10.52 11.02 37.67
CA GLU A 39 9.80 12.06 38.43
C GLU A 39 9.12 11.49 39.70
N ASP A 40 9.23 10.18 39.94
CA ASP A 40 8.53 9.47 41.01
C ASP A 40 7.01 9.76 40.98
N LEU A 41 6.42 9.71 39.81
CA LEU A 41 5.04 10.15 39.57
C LEU A 41 4.21 9.02 38.93
N ILE A 42 3.01 8.81 39.46
CA ILE A 42 2.00 7.91 38.90
C ILE A 42 0.75 8.73 38.61
N ILE A 43 0.34 8.75 37.35
CA ILE A 43 -0.84 9.50 36.90
C ILE A 43 -1.90 8.52 36.38
N SER A 44 -3.06 8.51 37.02
CA SER A 44 -4.24 7.84 36.47
C SER A 44 -4.87 8.73 35.39
N GLY A 45 -4.97 8.21 34.18
CA GLY A 45 -5.55 8.94 33.03
C GLY A 45 -5.68 8.04 31.80
N GLY A 46 -6.66 8.33 30.96
CA GLY A 46 -6.99 7.55 29.78
C GLY A 46 -6.09 7.87 28.58
N ASN A 47 -4.82 7.44 28.59
CA ASN A 47 -3.91 7.61 27.45
C ASN A 47 -3.58 6.26 26.77
N PHE A 48 -4.58 5.43 26.62
CA PHE A 48 -4.44 4.07 26.06
C PHE A 48 -5.31 3.82 24.82
N HIS A 49 -6.06 4.81 24.35
CA HIS A 49 -6.99 4.63 23.24
C HIS A 49 -6.24 4.62 21.90
N GLY A 50 -6.38 3.52 21.13
CA GLY A 50 -5.67 3.31 19.85
C GLY A 50 -6.22 4.11 18.66
N GLN A 51 -7.15 5.05 18.85
CA GLN A 51 -7.78 5.79 17.76
C GLN A 51 -6.80 6.62 16.91
N PRO A 52 -5.77 7.27 17.46
CA PRO A 52 -4.77 7.96 16.65
C PRO A 52 -4.08 7.03 15.64
N LEU A 53 -3.76 5.81 16.08
CA LEU A 53 -3.17 4.79 15.21
C LEU A 53 -4.19 4.22 14.20
N ALA A 54 -5.43 3.98 14.64
CA ALA A 54 -6.48 3.47 13.75
C ALA A 54 -6.75 4.40 12.57
N LEU A 55 -6.90 5.70 12.82
CA LEU A 55 -7.08 6.71 11.77
C LEU A 55 -5.88 6.81 10.84
N ALA A 56 -4.66 6.82 11.39
CA ALA A 56 -3.43 6.90 10.60
C ALA A 56 -3.27 5.65 9.70
N LEU A 57 -3.56 4.46 10.21
CA LEU A 57 -3.49 3.20 9.47
C LEU A 57 -4.53 3.12 8.36
N ASP A 58 -5.76 3.53 8.60
CA ASP A 58 -6.79 3.59 7.55
C ASP A 58 -6.40 4.58 6.45
N PHE A 59 -5.87 5.74 6.81
CA PHE A 59 -5.40 6.72 5.84
C PHE A 59 -4.22 6.17 5.01
N LEU A 60 -3.28 5.46 5.64
CA LEU A 60 -2.21 4.74 4.95
C LEU A 60 -2.77 3.67 3.99
N GLY A 61 -3.73 2.88 4.45
CA GLY A 61 -4.37 1.84 3.64
C GLY A 61 -5.02 2.40 2.37
N ILE A 62 -5.67 3.57 2.45
CA ILE A 62 -6.24 4.28 1.31
C ILE A 62 -5.14 4.71 0.32
N ALA A 63 -4.07 5.36 0.82
CA ALA A 63 -2.98 5.84 -0.02
C ALA A 63 -2.23 4.69 -0.73
N LEU A 64 -1.98 3.59 -0.02
CA LEU A 64 -1.34 2.40 -0.59
C LEU A 64 -2.24 1.70 -1.61
N SER A 65 -3.55 1.66 -1.38
CA SER A 65 -4.50 1.09 -2.35
C SER A 65 -4.53 1.88 -3.65
N GLU A 66 -4.39 3.21 -3.58
CA GLU A 66 -4.25 4.07 -4.76
C GLU A 66 -2.94 3.77 -5.51
N LEU A 67 -1.81 3.64 -4.82
CA LEU A 67 -0.53 3.26 -5.43
C LEU A 67 -0.60 1.90 -6.13
N GLY A 68 -1.23 0.91 -5.50
CA GLY A 68 -1.45 -0.40 -6.10
C GLY A 68 -2.37 -0.34 -7.33
N SER A 69 -3.43 0.46 -7.26
CA SER A 69 -4.38 0.64 -8.37
C SER A 69 -3.71 1.28 -9.59
N ILE A 70 -2.92 2.33 -9.43
CA ILE A 70 -2.24 2.98 -10.56
C ILE A 70 -1.14 2.09 -11.16
N SER A 71 -0.45 1.29 -10.34
CA SER A 71 0.53 0.30 -10.80
C SER A 71 -0.14 -0.78 -11.66
N GLU A 72 -1.25 -1.33 -11.20
CA GLU A 72 -2.04 -2.29 -11.99
C GLU A 72 -2.51 -1.69 -13.32
N ARG A 73 -2.94 -0.42 -13.35
CA ARG A 73 -3.31 0.27 -14.59
C ARG A 73 -2.13 0.40 -15.57
N ARG A 74 -0.91 0.63 -15.09
CA ARG A 74 0.29 0.63 -15.94
C ARG A 74 0.59 -0.77 -16.49
N THR A 75 0.47 -1.80 -15.66
CA THR A 75 0.60 -3.20 -16.09
C THR A 75 -0.39 -3.54 -17.22
N TYR A 76 -1.65 -3.15 -17.07
CA TYR A 76 -2.66 -3.30 -18.11
C TYR A 76 -2.26 -2.59 -19.42
N GLN A 77 -1.74 -1.37 -19.32
CA GLN A 77 -1.31 -0.61 -20.50
C GLN A 77 -0.12 -1.27 -21.23
N LEU A 78 0.75 -1.95 -20.52
CA LEU A 78 1.88 -2.67 -21.12
C LEU A 78 1.43 -3.86 -21.96
N ILE A 79 0.42 -4.61 -21.51
CA ILE A 79 -0.05 -5.82 -22.18
C ILE A 79 -1.15 -5.57 -23.23
N SER A 80 -1.59 -4.33 -23.40
CA SER A 80 -2.78 -4.00 -24.20
C SER A 80 -2.56 -3.99 -25.72
N GLY A 81 -1.37 -4.27 -26.20
CA GLY A 81 -1.06 -4.23 -27.64
C GLY A 81 -0.95 -2.80 -28.19
N LEU A 82 -0.78 -1.80 -27.34
CA LEU A 82 -0.65 -0.40 -27.71
C LEU A 82 0.81 0.08 -27.68
N ARG A 83 1.05 1.27 -28.23
CA ARG A 83 2.36 1.94 -28.20
C ARG A 83 3.49 1.12 -28.82
N GLY A 84 3.18 0.29 -29.82
CA GLY A 84 4.16 -0.53 -30.52
C GLY A 84 4.71 -1.70 -29.69
N LEU A 85 4.01 -2.10 -28.66
CA LEU A 85 4.23 -3.35 -27.93
C LEU A 85 3.23 -4.41 -28.44
N PRO A 86 3.62 -5.69 -28.51
CA PRO A 86 2.67 -6.75 -28.83
C PRO A 86 1.67 -6.95 -27.67
N ALA A 87 0.45 -7.38 -28.02
CA ALA A 87 -0.52 -7.75 -26.99
C ALA A 87 0.06 -8.86 -26.10
N PHE A 88 -0.22 -8.81 -24.81
CA PHE A 88 0.27 -9.75 -23.80
C PHE A 88 1.80 -9.88 -23.73
N LEU A 89 2.57 -8.95 -24.32
CA LEU A 89 4.05 -8.96 -24.34
C LEU A 89 4.63 -10.31 -24.82
N VAL A 90 4.06 -10.86 -25.88
CA VAL A 90 4.44 -12.15 -26.42
C VAL A 90 4.38 -12.14 -27.95
N ASN A 91 5.21 -12.96 -28.59
CA ASN A 91 5.06 -13.23 -30.02
C ASN A 91 3.79 -14.05 -30.26
N ASP A 92 3.11 -13.79 -31.36
CA ASP A 92 1.88 -14.49 -31.75
C ASP A 92 0.78 -14.43 -30.68
N PRO A 93 0.34 -13.20 -30.27
CA PRO A 93 -0.74 -13.04 -29.31
C PRO A 93 -2.04 -13.65 -29.86
N GLY A 94 -2.78 -14.34 -29.02
CA GLY A 94 -3.97 -15.10 -29.42
C GLY A 94 -3.68 -16.60 -29.52
N LEU A 95 -2.52 -16.98 -30.06
CA LEU A 95 -1.99 -18.35 -29.93
C LEU A 95 -1.35 -18.53 -28.54
N ASN A 96 -0.66 -17.48 -28.07
CA ASN A 96 -0.02 -17.46 -26.76
C ASN A 96 -0.70 -16.39 -25.86
N SER A 97 -0.95 -16.75 -24.60
CA SER A 97 -1.53 -15.83 -23.62
C SER A 97 -0.49 -14.91 -22.94
N GLY A 98 0.80 -15.26 -23.04
CA GLY A 98 1.91 -14.45 -22.51
C GLY A 98 1.67 -13.93 -21.08
N PHE A 99 1.77 -12.63 -20.91
CA PHE A 99 1.65 -11.94 -19.62
C PHE A 99 0.20 -11.58 -19.23
N MET A 100 -0.80 -12.22 -19.82
CA MET A 100 -2.19 -12.02 -19.45
C MET A 100 -2.45 -12.37 -17.97
N ILE A 101 -1.98 -13.52 -17.48
CA ILE A 101 -2.25 -13.98 -16.12
C ILE A 101 -1.56 -13.13 -15.05
N PRO A 102 -0.31 -12.67 -15.20
CA PRO A 102 0.26 -11.69 -14.28
C PRO A 102 -0.61 -10.45 -14.12
N GLN A 103 -1.18 -9.90 -15.19
CA GLN A 103 -2.09 -8.75 -15.08
C GLN A 103 -3.40 -9.13 -14.37
N TYR A 104 -3.99 -10.28 -14.64
CA TYR A 104 -5.17 -10.76 -13.90
C TYR A 104 -4.89 -10.86 -12.40
N THR A 105 -3.71 -11.35 -12.04
CA THR A 105 -3.28 -11.43 -10.63
C THR A 105 -3.19 -10.05 -10.01
N ALA A 106 -2.53 -9.10 -10.68
CA ALA A 106 -2.44 -7.72 -10.20
C ALA A 106 -3.83 -7.07 -10.05
N ALA A 107 -4.73 -7.29 -11.01
CA ALA A 107 -6.10 -6.77 -10.95
C ALA A 107 -6.91 -7.35 -9.79
N SER A 108 -6.78 -8.65 -9.53
CA SER A 108 -7.41 -9.31 -8.38
C SER A 108 -6.92 -8.74 -7.05
N ILE A 109 -5.61 -8.58 -6.91
CA ILE A 109 -4.99 -8.02 -5.71
C ILE A 109 -5.41 -6.55 -5.52
N ALA A 110 -5.42 -5.74 -6.58
CA ALA A 110 -5.88 -4.35 -6.52
C ALA A 110 -7.37 -4.26 -6.12
N SER A 111 -8.20 -5.19 -6.59
CA SER A 111 -9.60 -5.29 -6.17
C SER A 111 -9.73 -5.63 -4.68
N GLN A 112 -8.93 -6.57 -4.17
CA GLN A 112 -8.89 -6.90 -2.75
C GLN A 112 -8.49 -5.69 -1.89
N ASN A 113 -7.49 -4.92 -2.32
CA ASN A 113 -7.05 -3.73 -1.61
C ASN A 113 -8.18 -2.70 -1.43
N LYS A 114 -9.08 -2.55 -2.40
CA LYS A 114 -10.25 -1.65 -2.29
C LYS A 114 -11.17 -2.07 -1.15
N GLN A 115 -11.35 -3.37 -0.94
CA GLN A 115 -12.15 -3.90 0.17
C GLN A 115 -11.43 -3.70 1.51
N LEU A 116 -10.13 -3.99 1.55
CA LEU A 116 -9.30 -3.80 2.75
C LEU A 116 -9.15 -2.33 3.15
N ALA A 117 -9.24 -1.38 2.21
CA ALA A 117 -9.16 0.05 2.47
C ALA A 117 -10.43 0.64 3.11
N THR A 118 -11.49 -0.16 3.33
CA THR A 118 -12.66 0.29 4.10
C THR A 118 -12.22 0.63 5.53
N PRO A 119 -12.53 1.85 6.06
CA PRO A 119 -12.03 2.27 7.36
C PRO A 119 -12.49 1.37 8.51
N ALA A 120 -11.56 0.97 9.38
CA ALA A 120 -11.85 0.32 10.64
C ALA A 120 -11.97 1.33 11.80
N SER A 121 -11.38 2.50 11.64
CA SER A 121 -11.37 3.56 12.66
C SER A 121 -12.75 4.18 12.94
N ILE A 122 -13.72 3.95 12.05
CA ILE A 122 -15.11 4.42 12.23
C ILE A 122 -15.98 3.44 13.02
N ASP A 123 -15.46 2.24 13.30
CA ASP A 123 -16.15 1.19 14.03
C ASP A 123 -15.80 1.22 15.51
N SER A 124 -16.77 0.83 16.34
CA SER A 124 -16.61 0.69 17.78
C SER A 124 -17.57 -0.36 18.29
N ILE A 125 -17.23 -0.96 19.41
CA ILE A 125 -18.10 -1.90 20.13
C ILE A 125 -18.14 -1.55 21.61
N VAL A 126 -19.20 -1.97 22.29
CA VAL A 126 -19.30 -1.93 23.76
C VAL A 126 -18.76 -3.26 24.29
N SER A 127 -17.89 -3.21 25.28
CA SER A 127 -17.36 -4.42 25.94
C SER A 127 -17.26 -4.28 27.45
N SER A 128 -16.76 -5.34 28.14
CA SER A 128 -16.58 -5.38 29.59
C SER A 128 -17.82 -4.95 30.37
N ASN A 129 -19.00 -5.44 29.94
CA ASN A 129 -20.29 -5.11 30.55
C ASN A 129 -20.60 -3.59 30.60
N GLY A 130 -20.18 -2.86 29.54
CA GLY A 130 -20.41 -1.43 29.40
C GLY A 130 -19.34 -0.55 30.04
N GLN A 131 -18.27 -1.12 30.56
CA GLN A 131 -17.14 -0.34 31.06
C GLN A 131 -16.40 0.36 29.91
N GLU A 132 -16.18 -0.34 28.80
CA GLU A 132 -15.68 0.24 27.54
C GLU A 132 -16.89 0.50 26.63
N ASP A 133 -17.28 1.75 26.53
CA ASP A 133 -18.41 2.22 25.72
C ASP A 133 -18.01 2.68 24.32
N HIS A 134 -16.76 3.07 24.15
CA HIS A 134 -16.18 3.46 22.86
C HIS A 134 -14.71 3.02 22.78
N VAL A 135 -14.46 1.98 21.97
CA VAL A 135 -13.12 1.41 21.76
C VAL A 135 -12.64 1.67 20.33
N SER A 136 -11.32 1.65 20.11
CA SER A 136 -10.75 1.70 18.76
C SER A 136 -10.67 0.32 18.14
N MET A 137 -10.88 0.24 16.83
CA MET A 137 -10.57 -0.95 16.02
C MET A 137 -9.14 -0.86 15.44
N GLY A 138 -8.17 -0.37 16.22
CA GLY A 138 -6.78 -0.18 15.83
C GLY A 138 -6.10 -1.47 15.38
N ALA A 139 -6.36 -2.60 16.05
CA ALA A 139 -5.84 -3.90 15.65
C ALA A 139 -6.35 -4.34 14.27
N ASN A 140 -7.64 -4.11 13.98
CA ASN A 140 -8.22 -4.38 12.67
C ASN A 140 -7.63 -3.46 11.60
N ALA A 141 -7.44 -2.17 11.91
CA ALA A 141 -6.77 -1.24 11.01
C ALA A 141 -5.33 -1.69 10.70
N ALA A 142 -4.58 -2.13 11.71
CA ALA A 142 -3.20 -2.59 11.56
C ALA A 142 -3.10 -3.85 10.68
N THR A 143 -3.88 -4.87 10.98
CA THR A 143 -3.79 -6.16 10.27
C THR A 143 -4.20 -6.04 8.80
N LYS A 144 -5.26 -5.28 8.49
CA LYS A 144 -5.65 -5.08 7.09
C LYS A 144 -4.68 -4.17 6.33
N THR A 145 -4.11 -3.16 6.97
CA THR A 145 -3.10 -2.29 6.35
C THR A 145 -1.81 -3.06 6.05
N LEU A 146 -1.37 -3.95 6.92
CA LEU A 146 -0.26 -4.86 6.65
C LEU A 146 -0.52 -5.70 5.39
N ARG A 147 -1.72 -6.26 5.25
CA ARG A 147 -2.12 -6.98 4.03
C ARG A 147 -2.08 -6.11 2.78
N ILE A 148 -2.50 -4.85 2.89
CA ILE A 148 -2.42 -3.90 1.76
C ILE A 148 -0.96 -3.66 1.37
N VAL A 149 -0.04 -3.49 2.33
CA VAL A 149 1.41 -3.36 2.06
C VAL A 149 1.92 -4.54 1.26
N GLU A 150 1.72 -5.77 1.75
CA GLU A 150 2.13 -7.00 1.06
C GLU A 150 1.53 -7.11 -0.35
N ASN A 151 0.29 -6.73 -0.50
CA ASN A 151 -0.41 -6.74 -1.77
C ASN A 151 0.19 -5.72 -2.75
N VAL A 152 0.53 -4.52 -2.29
CA VAL A 152 1.17 -3.50 -3.12
C VAL A 152 2.55 -3.94 -3.56
N GLU A 153 3.35 -4.56 -2.70
CA GLU A 153 4.64 -5.15 -3.06
C GLU A 153 4.49 -6.18 -4.19
N ARG A 154 3.50 -7.06 -4.11
CA ARG A 154 3.21 -8.04 -5.18
C ARG A 154 2.80 -7.37 -6.49
N ILE A 155 1.94 -6.36 -6.45
CA ILE A 155 1.53 -5.61 -7.64
C ILE A 155 2.72 -4.92 -8.29
N LEU A 156 3.59 -4.29 -7.50
CA LEU A 156 4.81 -3.64 -7.99
C LEU A 156 5.78 -4.65 -8.60
N GLY A 157 5.94 -5.83 -7.99
CA GLY A 157 6.73 -6.92 -8.56
C GLY A 157 6.19 -7.39 -9.92
N ILE A 158 4.86 -7.49 -10.06
CA ILE A 158 4.22 -7.84 -11.34
C ILE A 158 4.43 -6.71 -12.38
N GLU A 159 4.30 -5.44 -11.99
CA GLU A 159 4.59 -4.32 -12.89
C GLU A 159 6.03 -4.36 -13.38
N LEU A 160 6.96 -4.60 -12.46
CA LEU A 160 8.39 -4.71 -12.79
C LEU A 160 8.66 -5.84 -13.78
N LEU A 161 8.12 -7.03 -13.55
CA LEU A 161 8.22 -8.17 -14.46
C LEU A 161 7.69 -7.84 -15.85
N ASN A 162 6.49 -7.25 -15.93
CA ASN A 162 5.88 -6.83 -17.20
C ASN A 162 6.68 -5.72 -17.89
N GLY A 163 7.22 -4.77 -17.11
CA GLY A 163 8.08 -3.70 -17.62
C GLY A 163 9.38 -4.21 -18.20
N SER A 164 10.01 -5.18 -17.54
CA SER A 164 11.25 -5.82 -18.03
C SER A 164 11.00 -6.56 -19.35
N GLN A 165 9.94 -7.33 -19.43
CA GLN A 165 9.54 -8.00 -20.67
C GLN A 165 9.23 -7.01 -21.81
N ALA A 166 8.57 -5.90 -21.49
CA ALA A 166 8.27 -4.85 -22.46
C ALA A 166 9.53 -4.19 -23.03
N LEU A 167 10.58 -4.03 -22.23
CA LEU A 167 11.86 -3.51 -22.69
C LEU A 167 12.52 -4.41 -23.74
N GLU A 168 12.38 -5.71 -23.65
CA GLU A 168 12.92 -6.64 -24.65
C GLU A 168 12.30 -6.41 -26.05
N PHE A 169 11.04 -6.05 -26.14
CA PHE A 169 10.39 -5.67 -27.40
C PHE A 169 10.82 -4.29 -27.93
N ARG A 170 11.61 -3.54 -27.17
CA ARG A 170 12.21 -2.26 -27.57
C ARG A 170 13.64 -2.37 -28.05
N ARG A 171 14.26 -3.56 -27.90
CA ARG A 171 15.64 -3.76 -28.37
C ARG A 171 15.73 -3.46 -29.89
N PRO A 172 16.84 -2.83 -30.39
CA PRO A 172 18.09 -2.56 -29.66
C PRO A 172 18.12 -1.23 -28.87
N LEU A 173 16.98 -0.51 -28.71
CA LEU A 173 16.93 0.68 -27.88
C LEU A 173 17.27 0.30 -26.43
N GLN A 174 18.02 1.19 -25.79
CA GLN A 174 18.45 1.00 -24.40
C GLN A 174 17.81 2.07 -23.51
N SER A 175 17.54 1.71 -22.26
CA SER A 175 17.13 2.62 -21.20
C SER A 175 18.35 3.31 -20.57
N SER A 176 18.19 3.98 -19.43
CA SER A 176 19.33 4.51 -18.68
C SER A 176 20.20 3.36 -18.13
N GLU A 177 21.49 3.64 -17.90
CA GLU A 177 22.42 2.67 -17.33
C GLU A 177 21.91 2.05 -16.02
N PHE A 178 21.28 2.85 -15.19
CA PHE A 178 20.66 2.40 -13.96
C PHE A 178 19.57 1.35 -14.21
N ILE A 179 18.64 1.61 -15.13
CA ILE A 179 17.56 0.69 -15.48
C ILE A 179 18.11 -0.59 -16.13
N GLU A 180 19.06 -0.46 -17.05
CA GLU A 180 19.68 -1.63 -17.72
C GLU A 180 20.42 -2.52 -16.70
N SER A 181 21.17 -1.92 -15.77
CA SER A 181 21.85 -2.66 -14.70
C SER A 181 20.85 -3.37 -13.78
N PHE A 182 19.77 -2.68 -13.42
CA PHE A 182 18.71 -3.23 -12.57
C PHE A 182 18.01 -4.42 -13.24
N VAL A 183 17.59 -4.27 -14.50
CA VAL A 183 16.93 -5.35 -15.27
C VAL A 183 17.83 -6.57 -15.45
N LYS A 184 19.15 -6.37 -15.59
CA LYS A 184 20.10 -7.49 -15.65
C LYS A 184 20.27 -8.27 -14.36
N SER A 185 20.00 -7.62 -13.21
CA SER A 185 20.09 -8.25 -11.89
C SER A 185 18.81 -8.93 -11.44
N TYR A 186 17.73 -8.65 -12.14
CA TYR A 186 16.39 -9.16 -11.88
C TYR A 186 16.08 -10.37 -12.78
#